data_c78543facbece1827f63e4b902c094da
#
_entry.id   c78543facbece1827f63e4b902c094da
#
_cell.length_a   1.000
_cell.length_b   1.000
_cell.length_c   1.000
_cell.angle_alpha   90.00
_cell.angle_beta   90.00
_cell.angle_gamma   90.00
#
_symmetry.space_group_name_H-M   'P 1'
#
loop_
_entity.id
_entity.type
_entity.pdbx_description
1 polymer ?
#
loop_
_entity_poly.entity_id
_entity_poly.type
_entity_poly.pdbx_seq_one_letter_code
_entity_poly.pdbx_strand_id
1 'polypeptide(L)' 'MTTRVRSKRSSLIHATYDLRRTLCNRPCDGFVVEPDTAVTCTKCRDAAEFN' A
#
# COMPACT_ATOMS: atom_id res chain seq x y z
N MET A 1 10.38 2.98 -6.15
CA MET A 1 9.58 1.76 -6.06
C MET A 1 8.74 1.80 -4.80
N THR A 2 7.61 1.15 -4.83
CA THR A 2 6.73 1.12 -3.68
C THR A 2 6.88 -0.19 -2.92
N THR A 3 6.62 -0.14 -1.63
CA THR A 3 6.56 -1.32 -0.77
C THR A 3 5.10 -1.66 -0.56
N ARG A 4 4.75 -2.94 -0.63
CA ARG A 4 3.38 -3.38 -0.39
C ARG A 4 3.22 -3.72 1.07
N VAL A 5 2.11 -3.26 1.64
CA VAL A 5 1.85 -3.42 3.06
C VAL A 5 0.40 -3.88 3.23
N ARG A 6 0.21 -4.93 4.03
CA ARG A 6 -1.13 -5.39 4.37
C ARG A 6 -1.62 -4.64 5.60
N SER A 7 -2.80 -4.05 5.52
CA SER A 7 -3.38 -3.34 6.63
C SER A 7 -3.73 -4.28 7.78
N LYS A 8 -3.52 -3.83 9.01
CA LYS A 8 -3.94 -4.60 10.18
C LYS A 8 -5.44 -4.67 10.33
N ARG A 9 -6.12 -3.62 9.90
CA ARG A 9 -7.56 -3.50 10.11
C ARG A 9 -8.38 -4.13 9.01
N SER A 10 -7.79 -4.33 7.88
CA SER A 10 -8.49 -4.90 6.75
C SER A 10 -7.51 -5.76 5.97
N SER A 11 -8.03 -6.50 5.01
CA SER A 11 -7.18 -7.34 4.18
C SER A 11 -6.62 -6.58 2.99
N LEU A 12 -6.80 -5.28 2.94
CA LEU A 12 -6.36 -4.49 1.81
C LEU A 12 -4.85 -4.40 1.76
N ILE A 13 -4.32 -4.50 0.57
CA ILE A 13 -2.89 -4.32 0.32
C ILE A 13 -2.69 -2.90 -0.18
N HIS A 14 -1.94 -2.13 0.58
CA HIS A 14 -1.61 -0.75 0.23
C HIS A 14 -0.21 -0.67 -0.32
N ALA A 15 0.10 0.45 -0.94
CA ALA A 15 1.45 0.74 -1.40
C ALA A 15 1.97 1.97 -0.66
N THR A 16 3.26 2.00 -0.40
CA THR A 16 3.88 3.12 0.29
C THR A 16 5.30 3.31 -0.23
N TYR A 17 5.78 4.55 -0.19
CA TYR A 17 7.17 4.84 -0.58
C TYR A 17 8.10 4.84 0.61
N ASP A 18 7.62 5.28 1.77
CA ASP A 18 8.50 5.53 2.91
C ASP A 18 8.09 4.77 4.16
N LEU A 19 7.10 3.92 4.09
CA LEU A 19 6.59 3.14 5.22
C LEU A 19 5.96 4.00 6.32
N ARG A 20 5.74 5.27 6.04
CA ARG A 20 5.09 6.18 6.99
C ARG A 20 3.64 6.42 6.63
N ARG A 21 3.38 6.64 5.35
CA ARG A 21 2.04 6.82 4.85
C ARG A 21 1.86 6.04 3.58
N THR A 22 0.68 5.50 3.44
CA THR A 22 0.33 4.80 2.20
C THR A 22 0.03 5.82 1.11
N LEU A 23 -0.02 5.36 -0.12
CA LEU A 23 -0.31 6.24 -1.25
C LEU A 23 -1.72 6.81 -1.19
N CYS A 24 -2.61 6.18 -0.42
CA CYS A 24 -3.96 6.70 -0.21
C CYS A 24 -4.02 7.66 0.98
N ASN A 25 -2.84 8.09 1.46
CA ASN A 25 -2.73 9.09 2.52
C ASN A 25 -3.23 8.62 3.87
N ARG A 26 -2.97 7.35 4.19
CA ARG A 26 -3.31 6.80 5.50
C ARG A 26 -2.04 6.39 6.21
N PRO A 27 -2.07 6.31 7.55
CA PRO A 27 -0.90 5.84 8.29
C PRO A 27 -0.56 4.41 7.88
N CYS A 28 0.72 4.16 7.72
CA CYS A 28 1.18 2.83 7.36
C CYS A 28 1.35 2.02 8.64
N ASP A 29 0.35 1.22 8.96
CA ASP A 29 0.33 0.46 10.21
C ASP A 29 0.18 -1.03 9.98
N GLY A 30 0.54 -1.52 8.83
CA GLY A 30 0.36 -2.92 8.49
C GLY A 30 1.67 -3.68 8.44
N PHE A 31 1.63 -4.84 7.79
CA PHE A 31 2.78 -5.71 7.63
C PHE A 31 3.28 -5.65 6.20
N VAL A 32 4.59 -5.58 6.06
CA VAL A 32 5.22 -5.61 4.73
C VAL A 32 4.99 -7.00 4.12
N VAL A 33 4.56 -7.01 2.88
CA VAL A 33 4.36 -8.26 2.14
C VAL A 33 5.29 -8.26 0.93
N GLU A 34 5.23 -9.34 0.16
CA GLU A 34 6.13 -9.50 -0.98
C GLU A 34 5.91 -8.42 -2.03
N PRO A 35 6.97 -8.00 -2.71
CA PRO A 35 6.87 -6.88 -3.66
C PRO A 35 6.00 -7.16 -4.87
N ASP A 36 5.77 -8.43 -5.18
CA ASP A 36 4.91 -8.78 -6.31
C ASP A 36 3.45 -8.97 -5.90
N THR A 37 3.11 -8.71 -4.65
CA THR A 37 1.73 -8.80 -4.19
C THR A 37 0.92 -7.68 -4.83
N ALA A 38 -0.25 -8.01 -5.34
CA ALA A 38 -1.11 -7.02 -5.98
C ALA A 38 -1.69 -6.05 -4.96
N VAL A 39 -1.69 -4.76 -5.29
CA VAL A 39 -2.32 -3.74 -4.46
C VAL A 39 -3.82 -3.84 -4.63
N THR A 40 -4.55 -4.04 -3.54
CA THR A 40 -6.01 -4.18 -3.59
C THR A 40 -6.73 -2.93 -3.12
N CYS A 41 -6.04 -2.00 -2.45
CA CYS A 41 -6.64 -0.72 -2.10
C CYS A 41 -6.79 0.12 -3.36
N THR A 42 -8.02 0.44 -3.74
CA THR A 42 -8.28 1.16 -4.98
C THR A 42 -7.60 2.51 -5.01
N LYS A 43 -7.59 3.21 -3.90
CA LYS A 43 -6.96 4.53 -3.85
C LYS A 43 -5.45 4.46 -3.99
N CYS A 44 -4.83 3.49 -3.35
CA CYS A 44 -3.40 3.28 -3.52
C CYS A 44 -3.09 2.85 -4.94
N ARG A 45 -3.92 2.00 -5.49
CA ARG A 45 -3.73 1.52 -6.84
C ARG A 45 -3.84 2.66 -7.85
N ASP A 46 -4.84 3.53 -7.68
CA ASP A 46 -4.98 4.68 -8.55
C ASP A 46 -3.78 5.61 -8.44
N ALA A 47 -3.30 5.83 -7.24
CA ALA A 47 -2.14 6.68 -7.03
C ALA A 47 -0.88 6.06 -7.61
N ALA A 48 -0.75 4.74 -7.55
CA ALA A 48 0.43 4.05 -8.04
C ALA A 48 0.44 3.86 -9.55
N GLU A 49 -0.72 4.00 -10.18
CA GLU A 49 -0.87 3.72 -11.59
C GLU A 49 -0.71 4.95 -12.46
N PHE A 50 -0.33 6.02 -11.82
CA PHE A 50 -0.09 7.26 -12.54
C PHE A 50 1.01 7.14 -13.56
N ASN A 51 1.77 6.17 -13.46
CA ASN A 51 2.84 5.94 -14.42
C ASN A 51 2.38 5.09 -15.58
#